data_3ee96e9a3daa30f0fa6a95d7dc9177a2
#
_entry.id   3ee96e9a3daa30f0fa6a95d7dc9177a2
#
_cell.length_a   1.000
_cell.length_b   1.000
_cell.length_c   1.000
_cell.angle_alpha   90.00
_cell.angle_beta   90.00
_cell.angle_gamma   90.00
#
_symmetry.space_group_name_H-M   'P 1'
#
loop_
_entity.id
_entity.type
_entity.pdbx_description
1 polymer ?
#
loop_
_entity_poly.entity_id
_entity_poly.type
_entity_poly.pdbx_seq_one_letter_code
_entity_poly.pdbx_strand_id
1 'polypeptide(L)'
;MDWTQQTRFSDPGRHHGRLAELPGDVAAIRAVVRNVTVHYRASGIDFPPDRLAEIDTRWVSRMLALDQERFGGAPLDAPRPEAERLVGCCRDAALLTVAALRVHGIPARSRVGFAGYLAPDYHVDHVIAEYHDGSRWVGTDPGVELAEVALSPAGLHTAAQAWLAMRQGEIDPSTYGVGPGHEIGGPWMILQYLTLELAHRMGDELLLWDIFGQGIPYADREWSELPADLPEDLTYLDEVADLLLAADEGEEGAERKLRACYTGDPRLHPGPTIRCVSPRGARYNVPLTG
;
A
#
# COMPACT_ATOMS: atom_id res chain seq x y z
N MET A 1 -14.31 -11.83 1.10
CA MET A 1 -13.20 -11.88 2.11
C MET A 1 -13.75 -11.38 3.42
N ASP A 2 -13.30 -11.90 4.57
CA ASP A 2 -13.63 -11.32 5.88
C ASP A 2 -12.60 -10.24 6.20
N TRP A 3 -12.98 -8.99 6.02
CA TRP A 3 -12.11 -7.82 6.20
C TRP A 3 -11.87 -7.44 7.66
N THR A 4 -12.45 -8.19 8.62
CA THR A 4 -12.16 -8.03 10.05
C THR A 4 -10.96 -8.89 10.48
N GLN A 5 -10.57 -9.88 9.67
CA GLN A 5 -9.47 -10.77 9.98
C GLN A 5 -8.12 -10.15 9.62
N GLN A 6 -7.14 -10.35 10.50
CA GLN A 6 -5.76 -9.97 10.20
C GLN A 6 -5.18 -10.86 9.09
N THR A 7 -4.36 -10.26 8.24
CA THR A 7 -3.49 -10.98 7.32
C THR A 7 -2.14 -11.25 7.99
N ARG A 8 -1.28 -12.03 7.35
CA ARG A 8 0.11 -12.17 7.82
C ARG A 8 0.87 -10.85 7.91
N PHE A 9 0.51 -9.83 7.11
CA PHE A 9 1.16 -8.52 7.10
C PHE A 9 0.60 -7.59 8.17
N SER A 10 -0.72 -7.62 8.39
CA SER A 10 -1.41 -6.74 9.34
C SER A 10 -1.46 -7.31 10.76
N ASP A 11 -1.14 -8.60 10.98
CA ASP A 11 -1.19 -9.22 12.30
C ASP A 11 -0.19 -8.52 13.26
N PRO A 12 -0.69 -7.89 14.35
CA PRO A 12 0.15 -7.27 15.36
C PRO A 12 0.90 -8.28 16.25
N GLY A 13 0.58 -9.57 16.16
CA GLY A 13 1.18 -10.63 16.96
C GLY A 13 1.08 -10.34 18.47
N ARG A 14 2.20 -10.46 19.18
CA ARG A 14 2.29 -10.18 20.64
C ARG A 14 1.89 -8.75 21.03
N HIS A 15 1.83 -7.82 20.07
CA HIS A 15 1.49 -6.42 20.31
C HIS A 15 -0.01 -6.11 20.11
N HIS A 16 -0.86 -7.16 19.91
CA HIS A 16 -2.31 -7.00 19.79
C HIS A 16 -2.93 -6.12 20.88
N GLY A 17 -2.53 -6.33 22.14
CA GLY A 17 -3.01 -5.53 23.27
C GLY A 17 -2.74 -4.03 23.12
N ARG A 18 -1.61 -3.64 22.49
CA ARG A 18 -1.28 -2.24 22.25
C ARG A 18 -2.24 -1.54 21.28
N LEU A 19 -2.72 -2.27 20.27
CA LEU A 19 -3.73 -1.74 19.36
C LEU A 19 -5.13 -1.78 20.01
N ALA A 20 -5.42 -2.79 20.81
CA ALA A 20 -6.70 -2.91 21.53
C ALA A 20 -6.88 -1.86 22.65
N GLU A 21 -5.78 -1.29 23.18
CA GLU A 21 -5.81 -0.17 24.13
C GLU A 21 -6.23 1.16 23.49
N LEU A 22 -6.17 1.28 22.16
CA LEU A 22 -6.57 2.48 21.45
C LEU A 22 -8.10 2.63 21.46
N PRO A 23 -8.63 3.86 21.40
CA PRO A 23 -10.04 4.05 21.10
C PRO A 23 -10.40 3.42 19.75
N GLY A 24 -11.56 2.75 19.66
CA GLY A 24 -12.07 2.19 18.39
C GLY A 24 -12.61 3.25 17.42
N ASP A 25 -12.13 4.48 17.52
CA ASP A 25 -12.48 5.62 16.70
C ASP A 25 -11.43 5.87 15.61
N VAL A 26 -11.87 6.00 14.36
CA VAL A 26 -10.98 6.13 13.19
C VAL A 26 -10.08 7.36 13.30
N ALA A 27 -10.60 8.49 13.78
CA ALA A 27 -9.82 9.72 13.91
C ALA A 27 -8.73 9.59 14.99
N ALA A 28 -9.04 8.92 16.12
CA ALA A 28 -8.08 8.62 17.17
C ALA A 28 -6.99 7.66 16.66
N ILE A 29 -7.37 6.58 15.95
CA ILE A 29 -6.41 5.63 15.35
C ILE A 29 -5.47 6.37 14.37
N ARG A 30 -5.99 7.20 13.48
CA ARG A 30 -5.18 8.01 12.55
C ARG A 30 -4.20 8.94 13.28
N ALA A 31 -4.65 9.59 14.35
CA ALA A 31 -3.78 10.45 15.16
C ALA A 31 -2.62 9.65 15.77
N VAL A 32 -2.90 8.46 16.30
CA VAL A 32 -1.89 7.56 16.84
C VAL A 32 -0.94 7.07 15.74
N VAL A 33 -1.44 6.69 14.58
CA VAL A 33 -0.58 6.26 13.46
C VAL A 33 0.40 7.38 13.06
N ARG A 34 -0.06 8.64 12.95
CA ARG A 34 0.83 9.79 12.70
C ARG A 34 1.84 10.04 13.83
N ASN A 35 1.47 9.74 15.07
CA ASN A 35 2.40 9.83 16.20
C ASN A 35 3.46 8.74 16.20
N VAL A 36 3.16 7.57 15.64
CA VAL A 36 4.04 6.39 15.62
C VAL A 36 4.92 6.35 14.37
N THR A 37 4.43 6.86 13.23
CA THR A 37 5.11 6.78 11.93
C THR A 37 5.58 8.15 11.43
N VAL A 38 6.63 8.13 10.62
CA VAL A 38 7.13 9.29 9.87
C VAL A 38 7.48 8.89 8.46
N HIS A 39 7.09 9.69 7.47
CA HIS A 39 7.33 9.36 6.07
C HIS A 39 8.78 9.68 5.67
N TYR A 40 9.52 8.70 5.15
CA TYR A 40 10.95 8.79 4.87
C TYR A 40 11.35 9.91 3.89
N ARG A 41 10.45 10.30 2.97
CA ARG A 41 10.69 11.41 2.01
C ARG A 41 9.94 12.69 2.37
N ALA A 42 8.65 12.57 2.75
CA ALA A 42 7.78 13.74 2.92
C ALA A 42 8.09 14.53 4.20
N SER A 43 8.77 13.93 5.18
CA SER A 43 9.14 14.62 6.43
C SER A 43 10.28 15.65 6.24
N GLY A 44 11.07 15.53 5.17
CA GLY A 44 12.27 16.35 4.98
C GLY A 44 13.41 16.03 5.97
N ILE A 45 13.29 14.97 6.77
CA ILE A 45 14.33 14.52 7.71
C ILE A 45 15.32 13.61 6.98
N ASP A 46 16.60 13.90 7.11
CA ASP A 46 17.68 13.02 6.62
C ASP A 46 17.96 11.92 7.67
N PHE A 47 17.43 10.74 7.42
CA PHE A 47 17.58 9.60 8.33
C PHE A 47 18.90 8.87 8.10
N PRO A 48 19.62 8.49 9.18
CA PRO A 48 20.81 7.67 9.06
C PRO A 48 20.45 6.27 8.48
N PRO A 49 21.42 5.56 7.86
CA PRO A 49 21.17 4.33 7.12
C PRO A 49 20.46 3.21 7.90
N ASP A 50 20.75 3.07 9.19
CA ASP A 50 20.11 2.10 10.08
C ASP A 50 18.63 2.44 10.32
N ARG A 51 18.29 3.71 10.44
CA ARG A 51 16.91 4.17 10.56
C ARG A 51 16.17 4.08 9.23
N LEU A 52 16.82 4.48 8.13
CA LEU A 52 16.25 4.38 6.80
C LEU A 52 15.94 2.91 6.42
N ALA A 53 16.67 1.93 6.97
CA ALA A 53 16.38 0.51 6.74
C ALA A 53 15.01 0.06 7.27
N GLU A 54 14.37 0.83 8.15
CA GLU A 54 13.03 0.55 8.68
C GLU A 54 11.94 0.59 7.59
N ILE A 55 12.14 1.35 6.50
CA ILE A 55 11.18 1.39 5.37
C ILE A 55 10.92 0.01 4.75
N ASP A 56 11.85 -0.92 4.89
CA ASP A 56 11.72 -2.29 4.37
C ASP A 56 10.95 -3.22 5.34
N THR A 57 10.37 -2.68 6.40
CA THR A 57 9.56 -3.45 7.37
C THR A 57 8.17 -3.74 6.81
N ARG A 58 7.86 -5.02 6.60
CA ARG A 58 6.62 -5.46 5.94
C ARG A 58 5.48 -5.75 6.90
N TRP A 59 5.80 -6.20 8.10
CA TRP A 59 4.85 -6.76 9.06
C TRP A 59 4.54 -5.78 10.20
N VAL A 60 3.26 -5.59 10.49
CA VAL A 60 2.82 -4.73 11.61
C VAL A 60 3.42 -5.20 12.93
N SER A 61 3.54 -6.51 13.16
CA SER A 61 4.19 -7.04 14.36
C SER A 61 5.63 -6.54 14.53
N ARG A 62 6.37 -6.41 13.43
CA ARG A 62 7.75 -5.88 13.45
C ARG A 62 7.79 -4.36 13.59
N MET A 63 6.86 -3.64 12.93
CA MET A 63 6.71 -2.19 13.09
C MET A 63 6.48 -1.84 14.57
N LEU A 64 5.54 -2.52 15.21
CA LEU A 64 5.23 -2.33 16.62
C LEU A 64 6.39 -2.75 17.53
N ALA A 65 7.13 -3.81 17.19
CA ALA A 65 8.31 -4.21 17.93
C ALA A 65 9.38 -3.12 17.95
N LEU A 66 9.68 -2.52 16.79
CA LEU A 66 10.64 -1.42 16.67
C LEU A 66 10.23 -0.20 17.50
N ASP A 67 8.94 0.18 17.44
CA ASP A 67 8.40 1.26 18.27
C ASP A 67 8.55 0.96 19.77
N GLN A 68 8.11 -0.22 20.21
CA GLN A 68 8.14 -0.60 21.62
C GLN A 68 9.55 -0.81 22.18
N GLU A 69 10.49 -1.28 21.38
CA GLU A 69 11.90 -1.37 21.72
C GLU A 69 12.48 0.04 21.93
N ARG A 70 12.14 0.99 21.06
CA ARG A 70 12.64 2.38 21.11
C ARG A 70 12.08 3.18 22.27
N PHE A 71 10.78 3.01 22.55
CA PHE A 71 10.07 3.79 23.56
C PHE A 71 9.80 3.03 24.86
N GLY A 72 10.54 1.94 25.13
CA GLY A 72 10.51 1.23 26.40
C GLY A 72 9.14 0.68 26.79
N GLY A 73 8.30 0.31 25.83
CA GLY A 73 6.95 -0.20 26.07
C GLY A 73 5.91 0.88 26.36
N ALA A 74 6.18 2.15 26.08
CA ALA A 74 5.22 3.23 26.25
C ALA A 74 3.94 3.00 25.41
N PRO A 75 2.76 3.48 25.86
CA PRO A 75 1.53 3.46 25.07
C PRO A 75 1.71 4.14 23.71
N LEU A 76 0.97 3.69 22.69
CA LEU A 76 1.12 4.18 21.31
C LEU A 76 0.67 5.65 21.14
N ASP A 77 -0.22 6.13 22.01
CA ASP A 77 -0.68 7.52 22.06
C ASP A 77 0.26 8.47 22.83
N ALA A 78 1.25 7.91 23.56
CA ALA A 78 2.27 8.75 24.19
C ALA A 78 3.07 9.51 23.12
N PRO A 79 3.35 10.83 23.34
CA PRO A 79 4.05 11.65 22.34
C PRO A 79 5.42 11.09 21.95
N ARG A 80 5.70 11.06 20.65
CA ARG A 80 6.99 10.65 20.09
C ARG A 80 7.61 11.79 19.28
N PRO A 81 8.88 12.15 19.55
CA PRO A 81 9.61 13.07 18.70
C PRO A 81 9.62 12.57 17.26
N GLU A 82 9.34 13.45 16.28
CA GLU A 82 9.15 13.05 14.89
C GLU A 82 10.33 12.25 14.31
N ALA A 83 11.56 12.69 14.58
CA ALA A 83 12.77 12.01 14.13
C ALA A 83 12.99 10.62 14.77
N GLU A 84 12.28 10.30 15.87
CA GLU A 84 12.37 9.01 16.56
C GLU A 84 11.23 8.05 16.19
N ARG A 85 10.21 8.49 15.45
CA ARG A 85 9.10 7.65 14.98
C ARG A 85 9.61 6.57 14.04
N LEU A 86 8.80 5.53 13.82
CA LEU A 86 9.06 4.50 12.83
C LEU A 86 9.16 5.13 11.44
N VAL A 87 10.30 4.94 10.78
CA VAL A 87 10.51 5.45 9.42
C VAL A 87 9.82 4.51 8.43
N GLY A 88 8.85 5.03 7.70
CA GLY A 88 8.03 4.25 6.77
C GLY A 88 7.54 5.11 5.61
N CYS A 89 6.52 4.62 4.91
CA CYS A 89 5.83 5.34 3.85
C CYS A 89 4.30 5.29 4.05
N CYS A 90 3.56 5.78 3.06
CA CYS A 90 2.09 5.75 3.05
C CYS A 90 1.51 4.34 3.28
N ARG A 91 2.15 3.30 2.70
CA ARG A 91 1.73 1.90 2.86
C ARG A 91 1.80 1.47 4.34
N ASP A 92 2.84 1.86 5.07
CA ASP A 92 3.03 1.44 6.46
C ASP A 92 2.02 2.10 7.38
N ALA A 93 1.76 3.38 7.17
CA ALA A 93 0.71 4.11 7.88
C ALA A 93 -0.68 3.55 7.58
N ALA A 94 -0.98 3.24 6.31
CA ALA A 94 -2.24 2.63 5.92
C ALA A 94 -2.41 1.23 6.54
N LEU A 95 -1.38 0.39 6.49
CA LEU A 95 -1.45 -0.97 7.03
C LEU A 95 -1.58 -0.99 8.56
N LEU A 96 -0.88 -0.11 9.27
CA LEU A 96 -1.01 0.03 10.71
C LEU A 96 -2.43 0.50 11.11
N THR A 97 -3.03 1.40 10.31
CA THR A 97 -4.42 1.82 10.47
C THR A 97 -5.37 0.65 10.26
N VAL A 98 -5.19 -0.12 9.17
CA VAL A 98 -6.00 -1.33 8.88
C VAL A 98 -5.89 -2.34 10.02
N ALA A 99 -4.68 -2.59 10.52
CA ALA A 99 -4.46 -3.51 11.63
C ALA A 99 -5.20 -3.08 12.91
N ALA A 100 -5.13 -1.79 13.25
CA ALA A 100 -5.82 -1.24 14.41
C ALA A 100 -7.35 -1.34 14.26
N LEU A 101 -7.90 -1.00 13.10
CA LEU A 101 -9.34 -1.11 12.82
C LEU A 101 -9.82 -2.56 12.92
N ARG A 102 -9.07 -3.51 12.36
CA ARG A 102 -9.38 -4.95 12.44
C ARG A 102 -9.35 -5.47 13.87
N VAL A 103 -8.43 -4.98 14.74
CA VAL A 103 -8.42 -5.33 16.17
C VAL A 103 -9.71 -4.89 16.87
N HIS A 104 -10.33 -3.80 16.43
CA HIS A 104 -11.63 -3.32 16.93
C HIS A 104 -12.84 -3.94 16.21
N GLY A 105 -12.63 -4.95 15.36
CA GLY A 105 -13.70 -5.61 14.61
C GLY A 105 -14.30 -4.77 13.49
N ILE A 106 -13.66 -3.68 13.10
CA ILE A 106 -14.07 -2.82 11.99
C ILE A 106 -13.49 -3.40 10.69
N PRO A 107 -14.34 -3.77 9.70
CA PRO A 107 -13.84 -4.25 8.41
C PRO A 107 -12.97 -3.17 7.75
N ALA A 108 -11.73 -3.52 7.40
CA ALA A 108 -10.78 -2.57 6.83
C ALA A 108 -9.84 -3.25 5.82
N ARG A 109 -9.37 -2.48 4.83
CA ARG A 109 -8.42 -2.92 3.81
C ARG A 109 -7.53 -1.76 3.36
N SER A 110 -6.36 -2.04 2.81
CA SER A 110 -5.52 -1.04 2.14
C SER A 110 -5.93 -0.88 0.68
N ARG A 111 -5.79 0.34 0.14
CA ARG A 111 -6.07 0.66 -1.26
C ARG A 111 -4.84 1.26 -1.90
N VAL A 112 -4.40 0.64 -2.98
CA VAL A 112 -3.23 1.07 -3.76
C VAL A 112 -3.68 1.87 -4.97
N GLY A 113 -2.99 2.96 -5.26
CA GLY A 113 -3.30 3.79 -6.41
C GLY A 113 -2.42 5.04 -6.47
N PHE A 114 -3.00 6.11 -6.95
CA PHE A 114 -2.32 7.37 -7.18
C PHE A 114 -3.17 8.53 -6.64
N ALA A 115 -2.58 9.33 -5.76
CA ALA A 115 -3.28 10.43 -5.08
C ALA A 115 -3.21 11.72 -5.90
N GLY A 116 -4.35 12.22 -6.36
CA GLY A 116 -4.46 13.48 -7.10
C GLY A 116 -4.43 14.72 -6.19
N TYR A 117 -4.54 14.54 -4.87
CA TYR A 117 -4.53 15.64 -3.90
C TYR A 117 -3.14 15.97 -3.34
N LEU A 118 -2.09 15.19 -3.66
CA LEU A 118 -0.75 15.39 -3.09
C LEU A 118 0.11 16.36 -3.91
N ALA A 119 -0.15 16.50 -5.20
CA ALA A 119 0.58 17.43 -6.06
C ALA A 119 -0.32 18.01 -7.14
N PRO A 120 -0.17 19.30 -7.52
CA PRO A 120 -0.91 19.88 -8.63
C PRO A 120 -0.59 19.17 -9.95
N ASP A 121 -1.63 18.88 -10.73
CA ASP A 121 -1.53 18.28 -12.07
C ASP A 121 -0.72 16.97 -12.15
N TYR A 122 -0.60 16.26 -11.02
CA TYR A 122 0.15 15.02 -10.92
C TYR A 122 -0.50 14.04 -9.94
N HIS A 123 -0.43 12.76 -10.26
CA HIS A 123 -0.97 11.68 -9.45
C HIS A 123 0.18 10.92 -8.77
N VAL A 124 0.39 11.21 -7.49
CA VAL A 124 1.50 10.63 -6.71
C VAL A 124 1.15 9.23 -6.25
N ASP A 125 2.07 8.29 -6.39
CA ASP A 125 1.94 6.93 -5.89
C ASP A 125 1.55 6.91 -4.41
N HIS A 126 0.50 6.14 -4.06
CA HIS A 126 -0.04 6.21 -2.72
C HIS A 126 -0.79 4.97 -2.27
N VAL A 127 -0.85 4.80 -0.95
CA VAL A 127 -1.69 3.79 -0.30
C VAL A 127 -2.48 4.46 0.82
N ILE A 128 -3.78 4.22 0.82
CA ILE A 128 -4.67 4.66 1.90
C ILE A 128 -5.29 3.46 2.63
N ALA A 129 -5.86 3.70 3.80
CA ALA A 129 -6.76 2.74 4.44
C ALA A 129 -8.20 2.99 3.99
N GLU A 130 -8.98 1.93 3.88
CA GLU A 130 -10.42 1.96 3.64
C GLU A 130 -11.11 1.11 4.70
N TYR A 131 -12.19 1.62 5.29
CA TYR A 131 -12.95 0.93 6.33
C TYR A 131 -14.44 0.98 6.05
N HIS A 132 -15.19 0.01 6.56
CA HIS A 132 -16.65 -0.01 6.45
C HIS A 132 -17.28 0.63 7.69
N ASP A 133 -18.02 1.72 7.49
CA ASP A 133 -18.63 2.50 8.58
C ASP A 133 -19.96 1.93 9.10
N GLY A 134 -20.35 0.75 8.60
CA GLY A 134 -21.65 0.10 8.83
C GLY A 134 -22.62 0.26 7.68
N SER A 135 -22.39 1.22 6.78
CA SER A 135 -23.22 1.48 5.59
C SER A 135 -22.48 1.42 4.27
N ARG A 136 -21.24 1.90 4.23
CA ARG A 136 -20.40 1.97 3.03
C ARG A 136 -18.91 1.84 3.36
N TRP A 137 -18.11 1.64 2.34
CA TRP A 137 -16.66 1.77 2.42
C TRP A 137 -16.27 3.25 2.38
N VAL A 138 -15.34 3.65 3.26
CA VAL A 138 -14.84 5.01 3.41
C VAL A 138 -13.31 4.98 3.33
N GLY A 139 -12.75 5.67 2.33
CA GLY A 139 -11.31 5.87 2.23
C GLY A 139 -10.83 6.91 3.25
N THR A 140 -9.69 6.65 3.89
CA THR A 140 -9.05 7.58 4.82
C THR A 140 -7.54 7.52 4.66
N ASP A 141 -6.90 8.68 4.61
CA ASP A 141 -5.45 8.78 4.52
C ASP A 141 -4.85 9.11 5.89
N PRO A 142 -4.18 8.16 6.54
CA PRO A 142 -3.55 8.43 7.83
C PRO A 142 -2.29 9.30 7.73
N GLY A 143 -1.67 9.42 6.55
CA GLY A 143 -0.47 10.23 6.32
C GLY A 143 -0.74 11.73 6.26
N VAL A 144 -1.97 12.13 5.94
CA VAL A 144 -2.41 13.53 5.85
C VAL A 144 -3.68 13.76 6.69
N GLU A 145 -4.03 15.03 6.92
CA GLU A 145 -5.22 15.37 7.71
C GLU A 145 -6.55 15.31 6.92
N LEU A 146 -6.65 14.35 5.98
CA LEU A 146 -7.89 14.12 5.25
C LEU A 146 -8.71 13.01 5.93
N ALA A 147 -9.88 13.37 6.45
CA ALA A 147 -10.76 12.44 7.12
C ALA A 147 -11.37 11.42 6.14
N GLU A 148 -11.69 11.86 4.94
CA GLU A 148 -12.29 11.04 3.89
C GLU A 148 -11.59 11.29 2.55
N VAL A 149 -11.27 10.23 1.83
CA VAL A 149 -10.67 10.24 0.50
C VAL A 149 -11.59 9.48 -0.45
N ALA A 150 -12.07 10.16 -1.48
CA ALA A 150 -12.86 9.52 -2.53
C ALA A 150 -11.98 8.64 -3.43
N LEU A 151 -12.52 7.51 -3.90
CA LEU A 151 -11.87 6.71 -4.94
C LEU A 151 -12.20 7.32 -6.31
N SER A 152 -11.39 8.28 -6.73
CA SER A 152 -11.56 9.06 -7.96
C SER A 152 -10.25 9.71 -8.37
N PRO A 153 -10.09 10.23 -9.59
CA PRO A 153 -8.87 10.93 -10.00
C PRO A 153 -8.49 12.11 -9.10
N ALA A 154 -9.46 12.85 -8.54
CA ALA A 154 -9.17 13.95 -7.61
C ALA A 154 -8.82 13.48 -6.19
N GLY A 155 -9.24 12.28 -5.81
CA GLY A 155 -8.89 11.62 -4.56
C GLY A 155 -7.80 10.58 -4.78
N LEU A 156 -8.07 9.32 -4.43
CA LEU A 156 -7.23 8.19 -4.83
C LEU A 156 -7.78 7.61 -6.14
N HIS A 157 -7.08 7.81 -7.24
CA HIS A 157 -7.29 7.10 -8.50
C HIS A 157 -6.73 5.68 -8.30
N THR A 158 -7.59 4.68 -8.10
CA THR A 158 -7.10 3.32 -7.85
C THR A 158 -6.26 2.83 -9.01
N ALA A 159 -5.36 1.89 -8.77
CA ALA A 159 -4.50 1.43 -9.85
C ALA A 159 -5.30 0.75 -10.98
N ALA A 160 -6.41 0.08 -10.66
CA ALA A 160 -7.33 -0.48 -11.65
C ALA A 160 -7.99 0.60 -12.51
N GLN A 161 -8.49 1.68 -11.90
CA GLN A 161 -9.05 2.83 -12.63
C GLN A 161 -8.00 3.48 -13.54
N ALA A 162 -6.79 3.76 -12.98
CA ALA A 162 -5.69 4.37 -13.74
C ALA A 162 -5.23 3.48 -14.89
N TRP A 163 -5.18 2.16 -14.69
CA TRP A 163 -4.85 1.20 -15.74
C TRP A 163 -5.83 1.27 -16.91
N LEU A 164 -7.12 1.15 -16.65
CA LEU A 164 -8.12 1.19 -17.70
C LEU A 164 -8.17 2.53 -18.43
N ALA A 165 -8.08 3.64 -17.68
CA ALA A 165 -8.02 4.98 -18.26
C ALA A 165 -6.78 5.17 -19.16
N MET A 166 -5.62 4.64 -18.77
CA MET A 166 -4.41 4.63 -19.60
C MET A 166 -4.61 3.79 -20.86
N ARG A 167 -5.19 2.58 -20.74
CA ARG A 167 -5.45 1.68 -21.88
C ARG A 167 -6.43 2.28 -22.89
N GLN A 168 -7.34 3.13 -22.42
CA GLN A 168 -8.34 3.83 -23.24
C GLN A 168 -7.81 5.17 -23.80
N GLY A 169 -6.61 5.59 -23.39
CA GLY A 169 -6.01 6.87 -23.80
C GLY A 169 -6.67 8.10 -23.16
N GLU A 170 -7.33 7.93 -22.03
CA GLU A 170 -8.05 8.97 -21.30
C GLU A 170 -7.15 9.78 -20.37
N ILE A 171 -5.98 9.25 -20.02
CA ILE A 171 -4.98 9.91 -19.16
C ILE A 171 -3.62 9.96 -19.85
N ASP A 172 -2.80 10.93 -19.44
CA ASP A 172 -1.37 10.94 -19.73
C ASP A 172 -0.64 10.19 -18.62
N PRO A 173 -0.12 8.97 -18.88
CA PRO A 173 0.54 8.19 -17.84
C PRO A 173 1.82 8.84 -17.32
N SER A 174 2.43 9.78 -18.03
CA SER A 174 3.61 10.51 -17.55
C SER A 174 3.33 11.40 -16.34
N THR A 175 2.04 11.67 -16.04
CA THR A 175 1.60 12.40 -14.85
C THR A 175 1.31 11.49 -13.65
N TYR A 176 1.68 10.21 -13.73
CA TYR A 176 1.51 9.21 -12.67
C TYR A 176 2.86 8.66 -12.22
N GLY A 177 3.19 8.76 -10.94
CA GLY A 177 4.46 8.25 -10.43
C GLY A 177 4.80 8.73 -9.03
N VAL A 178 6.09 8.64 -8.69
CA VAL A 178 6.62 8.96 -7.36
C VAL A 178 6.49 10.46 -7.01
N GLY A 179 6.44 11.32 -8.01
CA GLY A 179 6.25 12.75 -7.86
C GLY A 179 6.72 13.54 -9.07
N PRO A 180 6.31 14.81 -9.20
CA PRO A 180 6.73 15.66 -10.31
C PRO A 180 8.25 15.74 -10.41
N GLY A 181 8.79 15.52 -11.62
CA GLY A 181 10.23 15.56 -11.88
C GLY A 181 11.02 14.34 -11.43
N HIS A 182 10.36 13.32 -10.86
CA HIS A 182 11.00 12.04 -10.54
C HIS A 182 10.95 11.11 -11.76
N GLU A 183 12.04 10.36 -12.00
CA GLU A 183 12.11 9.45 -13.15
C GLU A 183 11.20 8.22 -13.03
N ILE A 184 10.87 7.80 -11.80
CA ILE A 184 10.02 6.63 -11.55
C ILE A 184 8.53 7.01 -11.70
N GLY A 185 7.91 6.52 -12.76
CA GLY A 185 6.52 6.82 -13.09
C GLY A 185 6.10 6.22 -14.43
N GLY A 186 4.95 6.65 -14.92
CA GLY A 186 4.46 6.28 -16.24
C GLY A 186 3.84 4.88 -16.32
N PRO A 187 3.74 4.32 -17.53
CA PRO A 187 2.99 3.08 -17.80
C PRO A 187 3.44 1.88 -16.95
N TRP A 188 4.76 1.73 -16.75
CA TRP A 188 5.32 0.63 -15.95
C TRP A 188 4.92 0.69 -14.48
N MET A 189 4.80 1.89 -13.92
CA MET A 189 4.37 2.06 -12.55
C MET A 189 2.88 1.77 -12.40
N ILE A 190 2.05 2.22 -13.33
CA ILE A 190 0.62 1.91 -13.35
C ILE A 190 0.40 0.39 -13.43
N LEU A 191 1.16 -0.31 -14.29
CA LEU A 191 1.13 -1.77 -14.39
C LEU A 191 1.52 -2.45 -13.06
N GLN A 192 2.62 -2.03 -12.44
CA GLN A 192 3.07 -2.59 -11.16
C GLN A 192 2.04 -2.34 -10.06
N TYR A 193 1.44 -1.15 -10.03
CA TYR A 193 0.46 -0.78 -9.01
C TYR A 193 -0.86 -1.52 -9.17
N LEU A 194 -1.27 -1.88 -10.39
CA LEU A 194 -2.42 -2.77 -10.61
C LEU A 194 -2.18 -4.14 -9.98
N THR A 195 -0.99 -4.72 -10.15
CA THR A 195 -0.69 -6.02 -9.53
C THR A 195 -0.56 -5.92 -8.01
N LEU A 196 -0.06 -4.80 -7.49
CA LEU A 196 -0.03 -4.52 -6.05
C LEU A 196 -1.44 -4.32 -5.48
N GLU A 197 -2.34 -3.61 -6.18
CA GLU A 197 -3.74 -3.45 -5.74
C GLU A 197 -4.43 -4.81 -5.61
N LEU A 198 -4.26 -5.69 -6.61
CA LEU A 198 -4.77 -7.05 -6.53
C LEU A 198 -4.17 -7.82 -5.34
N ALA A 199 -2.85 -7.76 -5.14
CA ALA A 199 -2.18 -8.44 -4.03
C ALA A 199 -2.68 -7.94 -2.68
N HIS A 200 -2.77 -6.63 -2.48
CA HIS A 200 -3.33 -6.03 -1.27
C HIS A 200 -4.78 -6.47 -1.02
N ARG A 201 -5.61 -6.51 -2.08
CA ARG A 201 -6.98 -7.02 -1.97
C ARG A 201 -7.03 -8.49 -1.59
N MET A 202 -6.04 -9.29 -2.00
CA MET A 202 -5.96 -10.72 -1.64
C MET A 202 -5.30 -10.97 -0.28
N GLY A 203 -4.86 -9.92 0.43
CA GLY A 203 -4.25 -9.99 1.76
C GLY A 203 -2.74 -10.10 1.76
N ASP A 204 -2.11 -9.92 0.61
CA ASP A 204 -0.67 -9.77 0.47
C ASP A 204 -0.33 -8.27 0.37
N GLU A 205 -0.39 -7.57 1.52
CA GLU A 205 -0.11 -6.14 1.62
C GLU A 205 1.41 -5.86 1.56
N LEU A 206 1.99 -6.05 0.37
CA LEU A 206 3.42 -5.91 0.07
C LEU A 206 3.90 -4.45 0.13
N LEU A 207 5.22 -4.23 0.16
CA LEU A 207 5.80 -2.90 -0.02
C LEU A 207 5.67 -2.46 -1.48
N LEU A 208 5.61 -1.14 -1.72
CA LEU A 208 5.47 -0.56 -3.06
C LEU A 208 6.65 -0.85 -4.00
N TRP A 209 7.78 -1.29 -3.44
CA TRP A 209 8.99 -1.70 -4.15
C TRP A 209 9.28 -3.22 -4.08
N ASP A 210 8.28 -3.99 -3.70
CA ASP A 210 8.33 -5.45 -3.80
C ASP A 210 7.87 -5.88 -5.18
N ILE A 211 8.77 -6.50 -5.92
CA ILE A 211 8.53 -6.97 -7.28
C ILE A 211 8.26 -8.47 -7.26
N PHE A 212 7.24 -8.89 -7.96
CA PHE A 212 6.81 -10.28 -8.07
C PHE A 212 6.15 -10.56 -9.43
N GLY A 213 5.85 -11.82 -9.69
CA GLY A 213 5.11 -12.24 -10.86
C GLY A 213 5.71 -11.71 -12.16
N GLN A 214 4.88 -11.04 -12.95
CA GLN A 214 5.28 -10.47 -14.24
C GLN A 214 6.36 -9.38 -14.15
N GLY A 215 6.56 -8.75 -13.00
CA GLY A 215 7.60 -7.74 -12.82
C GLY A 215 9.01 -8.33 -12.68
N ILE A 216 9.15 -9.61 -12.31
CA ILE A 216 10.44 -10.24 -12.02
C ILE A 216 11.48 -10.11 -13.16
N PRO A 217 11.13 -10.27 -14.45
CA PRO A 217 12.12 -10.11 -15.54
C PRO A 217 12.72 -8.70 -15.63
N TYR A 218 12.11 -7.72 -15.00
CA TYR A 218 12.50 -6.31 -15.03
C TYR A 218 13.06 -5.80 -13.70
N ALA A 219 12.99 -6.59 -12.63
CA ALA A 219 13.29 -6.18 -11.25
C ALA A 219 14.73 -5.71 -11.02
N ASP A 220 15.69 -6.16 -11.79
CA ASP A 220 17.10 -5.80 -11.66
C ASP A 220 17.54 -4.69 -12.65
N ARG A 221 16.63 -4.18 -13.47
CA ARG A 221 16.87 -3.04 -14.37
C ARG A 221 16.72 -1.71 -13.61
N GLU A 222 17.47 -0.69 -14.03
CA GLU A 222 17.16 0.67 -13.62
C GLU A 222 15.88 1.14 -14.34
N TRP A 223 15.18 2.09 -13.74
CA TRP A 223 13.90 2.56 -14.30
C TRP A 223 14.05 3.11 -15.72
N SER A 224 15.14 3.84 -15.96
CA SER A 224 15.51 4.37 -17.28
C SER A 224 15.87 3.32 -18.34
N GLU A 225 16.10 2.07 -17.91
CA GLU A 225 16.43 0.94 -18.79
C GLU A 225 15.18 0.11 -19.16
N LEU A 226 14.02 0.45 -18.61
CA LEU A 226 12.76 -0.21 -18.98
C LEU A 226 12.40 0.15 -20.42
N PRO A 227 11.80 -0.77 -21.19
CA PRO A 227 11.29 -0.47 -22.53
C PRO A 227 10.33 0.72 -22.51
N ALA A 228 10.36 1.55 -23.56
CA ALA A 228 9.42 2.68 -23.66
C ALA A 228 7.95 2.21 -23.69
N ASP A 229 7.71 1.09 -24.35
CA ASP A 229 6.37 0.49 -24.45
C ASP A 229 6.23 -0.70 -23.50
N LEU A 230 5.01 -0.91 -23.01
CA LEU A 230 4.64 -2.10 -22.27
C LEU A 230 4.60 -3.33 -23.21
N PRO A 231 4.71 -4.57 -22.68
CA PRO A 231 4.48 -5.79 -23.45
C PRO A 231 3.11 -5.79 -24.16
N GLU A 232 3.01 -6.43 -25.33
CA GLU A 232 1.78 -6.41 -26.14
C GLU A 232 0.62 -7.20 -25.52
N ASP A 233 0.90 -8.36 -24.90
CA ASP A 233 -0.14 -9.24 -24.35
C ASP A 233 -0.41 -8.95 -22.87
N LEU A 234 -1.26 -7.97 -22.63
CA LEU A 234 -1.69 -7.54 -21.30
C LEU A 234 -3.21 -7.58 -21.08
N THR A 235 -3.95 -8.27 -21.97
CA THR A 235 -5.41 -8.38 -21.87
C THR A 235 -5.90 -9.02 -20.59
N TYR A 236 -5.11 -9.94 -20.02
CA TYR A 236 -5.41 -10.52 -18.71
C TYR A 236 -5.37 -9.49 -17.56
N LEU A 237 -4.61 -8.40 -17.71
CA LEU A 237 -4.62 -7.29 -16.74
C LEU A 237 -5.83 -6.38 -16.92
N ASP A 238 -6.32 -6.22 -18.15
CA ASP A 238 -7.57 -5.51 -18.41
C ASP A 238 -8.73 -6.25 -17.69
N GLU A 239 -8.79 -7.58 -17.80
CA GLU A 239 -9.75 -8.41 -17.07
C GLU A 239 -9.62 -8.32 -15.54
N VAL A 240 -8.39 -8.26 -15.02
CA VAL A 240 -8.14 -8.08 -13.58
C VAL A 240 -8.65 -6.72 -13.12
N ALA A 241 -8.37 -5.65 -13.87
CA ALA A 241 -8.82 -4.31 -13.53
C ALA A 241 -10.35 -4.21 -13.54
N ASP A 242 -11.02 -4.74 -14.57
CA ASP A 242 -12.48 -4.80 -14.63
C ASP A 242 -13.07 -5.56 -13.44
N LEU A 243 -12.48 -6.69 -13.06
CA LEU A 243 -12.93 -7.46 -11.90
C LEU A 243 -12.70 -6.74 -10.57
N LEU A 244 -11.63 -5.93 -10.44
CA LEU A 244 -11.39 -5.11 -9.24
C LEU A 244 -12.49 -4.05 -9.10
N LEU A 245 -12.87 -3.38 -10.19
CA LEU A 245 -13.95 -2.38 -10.18
C LEU A 245 -15.32 -3.04 -9.92
N ALA A 246 -15.62 -4.16 -10.58
CA ALA A 246 -16.85 -4.93 -10.35
C ALA A 246 -16.97 -5.39 -8.86
N ALA A 247 -15.85 -5.77 -8.26
CA ALA A 247 -15.82 -6.15 -6.85
C ALA A 247 -16.01 -4.96 -5.90
N ASP A 248 -15.59 -3.76 -6.29
CA ASP A 248 -15.83 -2.53 -5.53
C ASP A 248 -17.30 -2.10 -5.60
N GLU A 249 -17.97 -2.36 -6.71
CA GLU A 249 -19.41 -2.17 -6.90
C GLU A 249 -20.26 -3.25 -6.22
N GLY A 250 -19.61 -4.29 -5.67
CA GLY A 250 -20.29 -5.38 -4.98
C GLY A 250 -20.93 -6.41 -5.93
N GLU A 251 -20.44 -6.51 -7.17
CA GLU A 251 -20.95 -7.49 -8.14
C GLU A 251 -20.72 -8.92 -7.64
N GLU A 252 -21.79 -9.73 -7.77
CA GLU A 252 -21.78 -11.11 -7.30
C GLU A 252 -20.72 -11.94 -8.05
N GLY A 253 -19.84 -12.56 -7.27
CA GLY A 253 -18.80 -13.46 -7.78
C GLY A 253 -17.53 -12.79 -8.30
N ALA A 254 -17.44 -11.46 -8.38
CA ALA A 254 -16.23 -10.74 -8.78
C ALA A 254 -15.04 -11.08 -7.85
N GLU A 255 -15.23 -11.05 -6.54
CA GLU A 255 -14.21 -11.47 -5.55
C GLU A 255 -13.74 -12.91 -5.73
N ARG A 256 -14.64 -13.83 -6.06
CA ARG A 256 -14.29 -15.22 -6.32
C ARG A 256 -13.46 -15.38 -7.59
N LYS A 257 -13.80 -14.64 -8.65
CA LYS A 257 -13.04 -14.63 -9.91
C LYS A 257 -11.65 -14.02 -9.69
N LEU A 258 -11.55 -12.88 -9.01
CA LEU A 258 -10.27 -12.27 -8.65
C LEU A 258 -9.36 -13.24 -7.89
N ARG A 259 -9.91 -13.93 -6.89
CA ARG A 259 -9.17 -14.96 -6.14
C ARG A 259 -8.69 -16.09 -7.04
N ALA A 260 -9.52 -16.55 -7.96
CA ALA A 260 -9.15 -17.59 -8.91
C ALA A 260 -8.02 -17.14 -9.86
N CYS A 261 -8.10 -15.92 -10.39
CA CYS A 261 -7.01 -15.32 -11.18
C CYS A 261 -5.73 -15.21 -10.37
N TYR A 262 -5.80 -14.64 -9.16
CA TYR A 262 -4.64 -14.45 -8.28
C TYR A 262 -3.93 -15.75 -7.93
N THR A 263 -4.66 -16.77 -7.54
CA THR A 263 -4.08 -18.06 -7.13
C THR A 263 -3.70 -18.96 -8.32
N GLY A 264 -4.33 -18.77 -9.46
CA GLY A 264 -4.14 -19.61 -10.65
C GLY A 264 -3.09 -19.10 -11.63
N ASP A 265 -2.74 -17.82 -11.59
CA ASP A 265 -1.77 -17.21 -12.52
C ASP A 265 -0.51 -16.75 -11.79
N PRO A 266 0.65 -17.40 -12.02
CA PRO A 266 1.92 -17.02 -11.38
C PRO A 266 2.41 -15.61 -11.75
N ARG A 267 1.85 -14.99 -12.80
CA ARG A 267 2.16 -13.61 -13.17
C ARG A 267 1.55 -12.61 -12.19
N LEU A 268 0.49 -13.01 -11.47
CA LEU A 268 -0.29 -12.16 -10.55
C LEU A 268 0.00 -12.44 -9.08
N HIS A 269 0.65 -13.56 -8.75
CA HIS A 269 0.85 -14.01 -7.37
C HIS A 269 2.33 -13.89 -6.95
N PRO A 270 2.64 -13.38 -5.73
CA PRO A 270 4.02 -13.20 -5.27
C PRO A 270 4.79 -14.51 -5.07
N GLY A 271 4.09 -15.64 -4.92
CA GLY A 271 4.75 -16.91 -4.59
C GLY A 271 5.39 -16.90 -3.20
N PRO A 272 6.36 -17.79 -2.94
CA PRO A 272 7.03 -17.89 -1.64
C PRO A 272 8.14 -16.85 -1.44
N THR A 273 8.56 -16.15 -2.51
CA THR A 273 9.70 -15.22 -2.48
C THR A 273 9.45 -14.06 -3.44
N ILE A 274 9.73 -12.86 -2.98
CA ILE A 274 9.67 -11.62 -3.77
C ILE A 274 11.05 -11.00 -3.94
N ARG A 275 11.20 -10.12 -4.93
CA ARG A 275 12.38 -9.28 -5.12
C ARG A 275 12.12 -7.89 -4.55
N CYS A 276 12.81 -7.52 -3.47
CA CYS A 276 12.80 -6.16 -2.93
C CYS A 276 13.78 -5.29 -3.72
N VAL A 277 13.29 -4.16 -4.24
CA VAL A 277 14.07 -3.11 -4.90
C VAL A 277 13.92 -1.82 -4.09
N SER A 278 14.55 -1.81 -2.91
CA SER A 278 14.34 -0.74 -1.93
C SER A 278 14.81 0.63 -2.42
N PRO A 279 14.06 1.71 -2.16
CA PRO A 279 14.47 3.08 -2.48
C PRO A 279 15.80 3.52 -1.84
N ARG A 280 16.28 2.80 -0.81
CA ARG A 280 17.60 3.03 -0.20
C ARG A 280 18.76 2.39 -1.00
N GLY A 281 18.50 1.86 -2.21
CA GLY A 281 19.49 1.23 -3.08
C GLY A 281 19.76 -0.25 -2.79
N ALA A 282 19.06 -0.87 -1.84
CA ALA A 282 19.22 -2.29 -1.55
C ALA A 282 18.33 -3.15 -2.46
N ARG A 283 18.90 -4.24 -3.01
CA ARG A 283 18.17 -5.22 -3.84
C ARG A 283 18.42 -6.62 -3.28
N TYR A 284 17.36 -7.31 -2.85
CA TYR A 284 17.48 -8.63 -2.24
C TYR A 284 16.17 -9.44 -2.34
N ASN A 285 16.29 -10.75 -2.21
CA ASN A 285 15.12 -11.62 -2.17
C ASN A 285 14.58 -11.74 -0.75
N VAL A 286 13.27 -11.74 -0.61
CA VAL A 286 12.58 -11.84 0.67
C VAL A 286 11.67 -13.07 0.65
N PRO A 287 11.90 -14.06 1.53
CA PRO A 287 10.94 -15.13 1.71
C PRO A 287 9.68 -14.57 2.40
N LEU A 288 8.52 -14.92 1.85
CA LEU A 288 7.22 -14.55 2.41
C LEU A 288 6.66 -15.63 3.36
N THR A 289 7.47 -16.60 3.73
CA THR A 289 7.11 -17.58 4.78
C THR A 289 7.16 -16.87 6.11
N GLY A 290 6.00 -16.55 6.65
CA GLY A 290 5.80 -16.13 8.04
C GLY A 290 5.85 -17.32 8.97
#